data_ada81d7b5f7a7950942b41c910c727c0
#
_entry.id   ada81d7b5f7a7950942b41c910c727c0
#
_cell.length_a   1.000
_cell.length_b   1.000
_cell.length_c   1.000
_cell.angle_alpha   90.00
_cell.angle_beta   90.00
_cell.angle_gamma   90.00
#
_symmetry.space_group_name_H-M   'P 1'
#
loop_
_entity.id
_entity.type
_entity.pdbx_description
1 polymer ?
#
loop_
_entity_poly.entity_id
_entity_poly.type
_entity_poly.pdbx_seq_one_letter_code
_entity_poly.pdbx_strand_id
1 'polypeptide(L)'
;MALRSGRHYQSRNMKQKLVILLVLTLSVWSPVLGAPDTPETRRKEAERYLQVSPPKALFEDMADKMAANMPADQRDQFKKLMTTQVDIAALSKAMIDAMVKNFTTEELKALADFYGSPVGKSAMQKFGAYMADIMPVVQAEIMKAASKMKN
;
A
#
# COMPACT_ATOMS: atom_id res chain seq x y z
N MET A 1 7.06 -84.43 5.13
CA MET A 1 8.35 -83.80 5.47
C MET A 1 8.23 -82.31 5.31
N ALA A 2 8.52 -81.58 6.36
CA ALA A 2 8.18 -80.17 6.60
C ALA A 2 8.95 -79.17 5.74
N LEU A 3 8.33 -78.07 5.44
CA LEU A 3 9.05 -76.81 5.34
C LEU A 3 8.09 -75.68 5.77
N ARG A 4 8.32 -75.18 6.94
CA ARG A 4 7.73 -74.04 7.59
C ARG A 4 8.83 -72.97 7.62
N SER A 5 8.73 -71.91 6.87
CA SER A 5 9.63 -70.78 7.04
C SER A 5 9.02 -69.53 6.48
N GLY A 6 8.95 -68.50 7.31
CA GLY A 6 9.17 -67.15 6.87
C GLY A 6 8.00 -66.12 6.82
N ARG A 7 7.33 -65.85 7.96
CA ARG A 7 6.36 -64.78 8.04
C ARG A 7 6.64 -63.84 9.24
N HIS A 8 7.86 -63.32 9.37
CA HIS A 8 8.17 -62.37 10.45
C HIS A 8 9.03 -61.15 10.04
N TYR A 9 9.20 -60.88 8.73
CA TYR A 9 10.11 -59.79 8.34
C TYR A 9 9.42 -58.51 7.82
N GLN A 10 8.10 -58.42 7.75
CA GLN A 10 7.41 -57.29 7.12
C GLN A 10 6.71 -56.30 8.06
N SER A 11 6.68 -56.58 9.36
CA SER A 11 5.93 -55.74 10.33
C SER A 11 6.73 -54.57 10.91
N ARG A 12 8.07 -54.64 10.90
CA ARG A 12 8.93 -53.59 11.50
C ARG A 12 9.11 -52.36 10.61
N ASN A 13 9.11 -52.54 9.29
CA ASN A 13 9.36 -51.44 8.35
C ASN A 13 8.14 -50.54 8.15
N MET A 14 6.92 -50.98 8.40
CA MET A 14 5.71 -50.20 8.21
C MET A 14 5.50 -49.20 9.34
N LYS A 15 5.83 -49.55 10.59
CA LYS A 15 5.74 -48.65 11.74
C LYS A 15 6.83 -47.56 11.72
N GLN A 16 8.03 -47.88 11.26
CA GLN A 16 9.11 -46.89 11.08
C GLN A 16 8.84 -45.91 9.93
N LYS A 17 8.25 -46.36 8.83
CA LYS A 17 7.86 -45.47 7.72
C LYS A 17 6.71 -44.56 8.08
N LEU A 18 5.78 -45.01 8.94
CA LEU A 18 4.66 -44.16 9.41
C LEU A 18 5.14 -43.06 10.37
N VAL A 19 6.13 -43.35 11.22
CA VAL A 19 6.71 -42.34 12.14
C VAL A 19 7.51 -41.28 11.38
N ILE A 20 8.24 -41.65 10.32
CA ILE A 20 9.00 -40.71 9.49
C ILE A 20 8.05 -39.84 8.66
N LEU A 21 6.91 -40.34 8.21
CA LEU A 21 5.91 -39.55 7.46
C LEU A 21 5.17 -38.54 8.36
N LEU A 22 4.97 -38.90 9.65
CA LEU A 22 4.30 -38.02 10.61
C LEU A 22 5.19 -36.83 11.07
N VAL A 23 6.50 -37.00 11.07
CA VAL A 23 7.46 -35.95 11.46
C VAL A 23 7.67 -34.92 10.35
N LEU A 24 7.45 -35.29 9.07
CA LEU A 24 7.62 -34.37 7.91
C LEU A 24 6.44 -33.44 7.65
N THR A 25 5.27 -33.67 8.26
CA THR A 25 4.08 -32.85 8.07
C THR A 25 3.91 -31.72 9.12
N LEU A 26 4.78 -31.65 10.14
CA LEU A 26 4.71 -30.60 11.19
C LEU A 26 5.59 -29.38 10.92
N SER A 27 6.22 -29.26 9.76
CA SER A 27 7.26 -28.25 9.51
C SER A 27 6.85 -27.06 8.64
N VAL A 28 5.57 -26.79 8.39
CA VAL A 28 5.18 -25.70 7.44
C VAL A 28 4.09 -24.77 7.98
N TRP A 29 3.95 -24.64 9.28
CA TRP A 29 3.19 -23.52 9.82
C TRP A 29 4.08 -22.69 10.76
N SER A 30 5.10 -22.04 10.17
CA SER A 30 5.62 -20.83 10.79
C SER A 30 4.55 -19.76 10.60
N PRO A 31 3.92 -19.25 11.67
CA PRO A 31 3.16 -18.02 11.53
C PRO A 31 4.17 -17.00 11.00
N VAL A 32 3.89 -16.40 9.85
CA VAL A 32 4.53 -15.16 9.45
C VAL A 32 4.13 -14.16 10.54
N LEU A 33 4.95 -14.05 11.57
CA LEU A 33 4.83 -13.02 12.59
C LEU A 33 5.08 -11.70 11.84
N GLY A 34 3.99 -11.08 11.37
CA GLY A 34 4.03 -9.70 10.91
C GLY A 34 4.66 -8.84 12.02
N ALA A 35 5.26 -7.73 11.65
CA ALA A 35 5.77 -6.80 12.66
C ALA A 35 4.65 -6.46 13.65
N PRO A 36 4.95 -6.37 14.96
CA PRO A 36 3.94 -6.04 15.96
C PRO A 36 3.31 -4.68 15.62
N ASP A 37 1.99 -4.57 15.81
CA ASP A 37 1.26 -3.34 15.55
C ASP A 37 1.34 -2.40 16.75
N THR A 38 2.42 -1.63 16.83
CA THR A 38 2.68 -0.64 17.88
C THR A 38 2.80 0.77 17.30
N PRO A 39 2.63 1.83 18.10
CA PRO A 39 2.87 3.21 17.64
C PRO A 39 4.25 3.39 16.99
N GLU A 40 5.29 2.74 17.51
CA GLU A 40 6.66 2.81 17.00
C GLU A 40 6.78 2.17 15.61
N THR A 41 6.21 0.96 15.43
CA THR A 41 6.24 0.27 14.13
C THR A 41 5.38 1.00 13.11
N ARG A 42 4.22 1.53 13.50
CA ARG A 42 3.38 2.39 12.65
C ARG A 42 4.15 3.64 12.22
N ARG A 43 4.83 4.34 13.15
CA ARG A 43 5.64 5.53 12.85
C ARG A 43 6.73 5.21 11.84
N LYS A 44 7.47 4.15 12.05
CA LYS A 44 8.52 3.70 11.12
C LYS A 44 8.00 3.49 9.71
N GLU A 45 6.87 2.82 9.56
CA GLU A 45 6.28 2.56 8.23
C GLU A 45 5.66 3.84 7.62
N ALA A 46 5.09 4.75 8.43
CA ALA A 46 4.62 6.05 7.98
C ALA A 46 5.78 6.93 7.46
N GLU A 47 6.90 6.96 8.17
CA GLU A 47 8.11 7.66 7.73
C GLU A 47 8.64 7.07 6.41
N ARG A 48 8.66 5.73 6.28
CA ARG A 48 9.05 5.06 5.05
C ARG A 48 8.11 5.42 3.88
N TYR A 49 6.81 5.49 4.13
CA TYR A 49 5.84 5.96 3.13
C TYR A 49 6.14 7.39 2.68
N LEU A 50 6.40 8.33 3.61
CA LEU A 50 6.71 9.71 3.25
C LEU A 50 8.06 9.87 2.52
N GLN A 51 8.99 8.93 2.64
CA GLN A 51 10.23 8.92 1.83
C GLN A 51 9.94 8.62 0.35
N VAL A 52 8.97 7.75 0.07
CA VAL A 52 8.61 7.37 -1.32
C VAL A 52 7.50 8.24 -1.92
N SER A 53 6.76 8.94 -1.07
CA SER A 53 5.71 9.89 -1.43
C SER A 53 5.86 11.19 -0.61
N PRO A 54 6.90 11.99 -0.87
CA PRO A 54 7.22 13.15 -0.04
C PRO A 54 6.17 14.26 -0.19
N PRO A 55 5.71 14.88 0.93
CA PRO A 55 4.74 15.97 0.91
C PRO A 55 5.16 17.14 0.03
N LYS A 56 6.45 17.47 -0.02
CA LYS A 56 6.98 18.52 -0.87
C LYS A 56 6.62 18.30 -2.34
N ALA A 57 6.85 17.10 -2.87
CA ALA A 57 6.53 16.79 -4.27
C ALA A 57 5.02 16.88 -4.56
N LEU A 58 4.18 16.49 -3.59
CA LEU A 58 2.73 16.65 -3.69
C LEU A 58 2.34 18.12 -3.79
N PHE A 59 2.93 19.01 -2.98
CA PHE A 59 2.65 20.45 -3.01
C PHE A 59 3.16 21.10 -4.28
N GLU A 60 4.33 20.71 -4.78
CA GLU A 60 4.87 21.19 -6.06
C GLU A 60 3.95 20.83 -7.23
N ASP A 61 3.51 19.57 -7.33
CA ASP A 61 2.57 19.11 -8.36
C ASP A 61 1.21 19.83 -8.27
N MET A 62 0.70 20.03 -7.05
CA MET A 62 -0.53 20.78 -6.83
C MET A 62 -0.37 22.25 -7.23
N ALA A 63 0.74 22.88 -6.86
CA ALA A 63 1.03 24.27 -7.24
C ALA A 63 1.13 24.44 -8.76
N ASP A 64 1.76 23.50 -9.45
CA ASP A 64 1.86 23.50 -10.91
C ASP A 64 0.48 23.37 -11.59
N LYS A 65 -0.36 22.46 -11.12
CA LYS A 65 -1.72 22.26 -11.66
C LYS A 65 -2.61 23.47 -11.41
N MET A 66 -2.54 24.06 -10.23
CA MET A 66 -3.31 25.28 -9.91
C MET A 66 -2.82 26.49 -10.72
N ALA A 67 -1.50 26.67 -10.81
CA ALA A 67 -0.90 27.77 -11.57
C ALA A 67 -1.21 27.70 -13.07
N ALA A 68 -1.40 26.50 -13.63
CA ALA A 68 -1.73 26.34 -15.05
C ALA A 68 -3.02 27.10 -15.45
N ASN A 69 -3.96 27.27 -14.54
CA ASN A 69 -5.22 27.99 -14.74
C ASN A 69 -5.15 29.48 -14.36
N MET A 70 -3.99 29.98 -13.95
CA MET A 70 -3.79 31.40 -13.55
C MET A 70 -3.19 32.24 -14.70
N PRO A 71 -3.36 33.61 -14.67
CA PRO A 71 -2.64 34.50 -15.56
C PRO A 71 -1.13 34.27 -15.49
N ALA A 72 -0.43 34.39 -16.64
CA ALA A 72 0.98 34.02 -16.75
C ALA A 72 1.89 34.82 -15.79
N ASP A 73 1.58 36.08 -15.55
CA ASP A 73 2.31 36.98 -14.65
C ASP A 73 2.21 36.62 -13.17
N GLN A 74 1.21 35.80 -12.77
CA GLN A 74 0.97 35.43 -11.39
C GLN A 74 1.46 33.97 -11.07
N ARG A 75 1.72 33.17 -12.10
CA ARG A 75 2.07 31.73 -11.95
C ARG A 75 3.31 31.52 -11.09
N ASP A 76 4.38 32.23 -11.39
CA ASP A 76 5.67 32.03 -10.71
C ASP A 76 5.61 32.51 -9.26
N GLN A 77 4.91 33.60 -9.00
CA GLN A 77 4.71 34.09 -7.63
C GLN A 77 3.88 33.10 -6.81
N PHE A 78 2.81 32.55 -7.38
CA PHE A 78 1.97 31.57 -6.73
C PHE A 78 2.74 30.28 -6.43
N LYS A 79 3.47 29.72 -7.41
CA LYS A 79 4.32 28.53 -7.21
C LYS A 79 5.34 28.76 -6.10
N LYS A 80 6.04 29.90 -6.13
CA LYS A 80 7.00 30.26 -5.08
C LYS A 80 6.35 30.34 -3.71
N LEU A 81 5.17 30.96 -3.59
CA LEU A 81 4.42 31.00 -2.33
C LEU A 81 4.14 29.61 -1.80
N MET A 82 3.55 28.74 -2.62
CA MET A 82 3.17 27.36 -2.24
C MET A 82 4.35 26.48 -1.88
N THR A 83 5.52 26.68 -2.48
CA THR A 83 6.69 25.84 -2.28
C THR A 83 7.66 26.36 -1.22
N THR A 84 7.62 27.66 -0.87
CA THR A 84 8.59 28.27 0.07
C THR A 84 7.96 28.72 1.39
N GLN A 85 6.65 28.99 1.43
CA GLN A 85 5.98 29.48 2.64
C GLN A 85 5.28 28.36 3.42
N VAL A 86 5.12 27.17 2.82
CA VAL A 86 4.54 26.02 3.52
C VAL A 86 5.62 25.35 4.39
N ASP A 87 5.35 25.23 5.67
CA ASP A 87 6.22 24.47 6.59
C ASP A 87 6.07 22.95 6.32
N ILE A 88 6.88 22.45 5.40
CA ILE A 88 6.88 21.03 5.01
C ILE A 88 7.26 20.12 6.18
N ALA A 89 8.08 20.59 7.13
CA ALA A 89 8.45 19.79 8.28
C ALA A 89 7.27 19.62 9.25
N ALA A 90 6.57 20.71 9.56
CA ALA A 90 5.35 20.67 10.38
C ALA A 90 4.26 19.79 9.71
N LEU A 91 4.08 19.94 8.40
CA LEU A 91 3.15 19.14 7.63
C LEU A 91 3.52 17.63 7.66
N SER A 92 4.78 17.29 7.41
CA SER A 92 5.25 15.91 7.45
C SER A 92 5.00 15.27 8.81
N LYS A 93 5.29 16.02 9.89
CA LYS A 93 5.00 15.57 11.25
C LYS A 93 3.51 15.31 11.46
N ALA A 94 2.65 16.22 11.07
CA ALA A 94 1.21 16.07 11.20
C ALA A 94 0.67 14.88 10.38
N MET A 95 1.20 14.66 9.17
CA MET A 95 0.87 13.49 8.35
C MET A 95 1.27 12.19 9.02
N ILE A 96 2.51 12.07 9.55
CA ILE A 96 2.96 10.89 10.29
C ILE A 96 2.05 10.63 11.50
N ASP A 97 1.77 11.65 12.30
CA ASP A 97 0.93 11.50 13.50
C ASP A 97 -0.51 11.04 13.14
N ALA A 98 -1.07 11.58 12.06
CA ALA A 98 -2.36 11.15 11.53
C ALA A 98 -2.33 9.71 11.00
N MET A 99 -1.26 9.30 10.31
CA MET A 99 -1.09 7.94 9.83
C MET A 99 -0.96 6.94 10.98
N VAL A 100 -0.15 7.24 12.00
CA VAL A 100 0.00 6.41 13.21
C VAL A 100 -1.33 6.21 13.93
N LYS A 101 -2.18 7.24 13.96
CA LYS A 101 -3.49 7.19 14.60
C LYS A 101 -4.50 6.33 13.83
N ASN A 102 -4.50 6.35 12.50
CA ASN A 102 -5.58 5.84 11.69
C ASN A 102 -5.27 4.53 10.96
N PHE A 103 -4.00 4.14 10.84
CA PHE A 103 -3.57 2.96 10.09
C PHE A 103 -2.80 1.98 10.97
N THR A 104 -2.88 0.71 10.63
CA THR A 104 -2.06 -0.35 11.21
C THR A 104 -0.66 -0.38 10.57
N THR A 105 0.29 -1.03 11.23
CA THR A 105 1.64 -1.25 10.71
C THR A 105 1.62 -1.95 9.34
N GLU A 106 0.74 -2.95 9.16
CA GLU A 106 0.63 -3.71 7.92
C GLU A 106 0.09 -2.84 6.77
N GLU A 107 -0.93 -2.03 7.02
CA GLU A 107 -1.47 -1.09 6.02
C GLU A 107 -0.43 -0.06 5.60
N LEU A 108 0.29 0.53 6.55
CA LEU A 108 1.36 1.49 6.27
C LEU A 108 2.51 0.86 5.48
N LYS A 109 2.87 -0.38 5.82
CA LYS A 109 3.86 -1.15 5.07
C LYS A 109 3.40 -1.38 3.63
N ALA A 110 2.15 -1.81 3.43
CA ALA A 110 1.59 -2.04 2.10
C ALA A 110 1.57 -0.76 1.26
N LEU A 111 1.19 0.38 1.85
CA LEU A 111 1.25 1.68 1.19
C LEU A 111 2.69 2.05 0.78
N ALA A 112 3.64 1.93 1.69
CA ALA A 112 5.05 2.26 1.40
C ALA A 112 5.64 1.33 0.32
N ASP A 113 5.31 0.04 0.35
CA ASP A 113 5.75 -0.93 -0.65
C ASP A 113 5.15 -0.62 -2.03
N PHE A 114 3.84 -0.33 -2.09
CA PHE A 114 3.18 0.02 -3.35
C PHE A 114 3.72 1.32 -3.95
N TYR A 115 3.70 2.42 -3.21
CA TYR A 115 4.14 3.73 -3.71
C TYR A 115 5.66 3.78 -3.99
N GLY A 116 6.45 2.96 -3.29
CA GLY A 116 7.89 2.81 -3.55
C GLY A 116 8.22 1.96 -4.78
N SER A 117 7.28 1.10 -5.23
CA SER A 117 7.50 0.18 -6.34
C SER A 117 7.49 0.89 -7.71
N PRO A 118 8.20 0.35 -8.72
CA PRO A 118 8.10 0.86 -10.09
C PRO A 118 6.68 0.85 -10.64
N VAL A 119 5.92 -0.20 -10.33
CA VAL A 119 4.52 -0.37 -10.76
C VAL A 119 3.61 0.67 -10.10
N GLY A 120 3.74 0.86 -8.79
CA GLY A 120 2.98 1.87 -8.04
C GLY A 120 3.25 3.29 -8.55
N LYS A 121 4.52 3.65 -8.74
CA LYS A 121 4.90 4.94 -9.33
C LYS A 121 4.29 5.15 -10.71
N SER A 122 4.39 4.14 -11.60
CA SER A 122 3.77 4.20 -12.93
C SER A 122 2.25 4.34 -12.88
N ALA A 123 1.59 3.60 -11.98
CA ALA A 123 0.14 3.68 -11.81
C ALA A 123 -0.30 5.07 -11.33
N MET A 124 0.39 5.63 -10.33
CA MET A 124 0.07 6.95 -9.78
C MET A 124 0.28 8.09 -10.80
N GLN A 125 1.32 8.00 -11.64
CA GLN A 125 1.52 8.98 -12.73
C GLN A 125 0.36 8.97 -13.74
N LYS A 126 -0.22 7.79 -14.01
CA LYS A 126 -1.35 7.64 -14.96
C LYS A 126 -2.69 8.00 -14.33
N PHE A 127 -2.78 8.01 -13.01
CA PHE A 127 -4.05 8.24 -12.31
C PHE A 127 -4.65 9.61 -12.61
N GLY A 128 -3.83 10.63 -12.78
CA GLY A 128 -4.28 11.97 -13.16
C GLY A 128 -4.95 12.01 -14.52
N ALA A 129 -4.36 11.36 -15.54
CA ALA A 129 -4.96 11.25 -16.88
C ALA A 129 -6.26 10.44 -16.84
N TYR A 130 -6.26 9.32 -16.14
CA TYR A 130 -7.47 8.52 -15.92
C TYR A 130 -8.62 9.34 -15.32
N MET A 131 -8.36 10.14 -14.30
CA MET A 131 -9.38 11.00 -13.69
C MET A 131 -9.85 12.10 -14.64
N ALA A 132 -8.94 12.69 -15.46
CA ALA A 132 -9.31 13.68 -16.45
C ALA A 132 -10.28 13.11 -17.51
N ASP A 133 -10.12 11.86 -17.90
CA ASP A 133 -11.01 11.19 -18.87
C ASP A 133 -12.38 10.87 -18.26
N ILE A 134 -12.43 10.54 -16.98
CA ILE A 134 -13.69 10.12 -16.31
C ILE A 134 -14.52 11.32 -15.81
N MET A 135 -13.89 12.39 -15.31
CA MET A 135 -14.61 13.50 -14.69
C MET A 135 -15.69 14.15 -15.58
N PRO A 136 -15.50 14.33 -16.90
CA PRO A 136 -16.57 14.83 -17.78
C PRO A 136 -17.81 13.92 -17.81
N VAL A 137 -17.60 12.60 -17.81
CA VAL A 137 -18.70 11.61 -17.78
C VAL A 137 -19.46 11.67 -16.47
N VAL A 138 -18.75 11.74 -15.34
CA VAL A 138 -19.34 11.87 -14.00
C VAL A 138 -20.18 13.16 -13.93
N GLN A 139 -19.66 14.29 -14.41
CA GLN A 139 -20.38 15.56 -14.43
C GLN A 139 -21.66 15.48 -15.28
N ALA A 140 -21.59 14.85 -16.47
CA ALA A 140 -22.76 14.67 -17.34
C ALA A 140 -23.85 13.83 -16.66
N GLU A 141 -23.48 12.74 -15.99
CA GLU A 141 -24.45 11.88 -15.27
C GLU A 141 -25.06 12.61 -14.04
N ILE A 142 -24.27 13.40 -13.31
CA ILE A 142 -24.80 14.23 -12.21
C ILE A 142 -25.83 15.24 -12.74
N MET A 143 -25.52 15.95 -13.83
CA MET A 143 -26.45 16.91 -14.43
C MET A 143 -27.73 16.25 -14.94
N LYS A 144 -27.62 15.08 -15.55
CA LYS A 144 -28.76 14.26 -15.97
C LYS A 144 -29.62 13.80 -14.80
N ALA A 145 -29.00 13.39 -13.68
CA ALA A 145 -29.74 13.02 -12.47
C ALA A 145 -30.46 14.25 -11.87
N ALA A 146 -29.79 15.39 -11.80
CA ALA A 146 -30.37 16.64 -11.28
C ALA A 146 -31.57 17.13 -12.11
N SER A 147 -31.55 16.96 -13.43
CA SER A 147 -32.67 17.34 -14.30
C SER A 147 -33.94 16.50 -14.05
N LYS A 148 -33.79 15.23 -13.65
CA LYS A 148 -34.92 14.34 -13.31
C LYS A 148 -35.58 14.69 -11.98
N MET A 149 -34.89 15.39 -11.08
CA MET A 149 -35.46 15.82 -9.78
C MET A 149 -36.34 17.08 -9.90
N LYS A 150 -36.28 17.81 -11.05
CA LYS A 150 -37.07 19.01 -11.30
C LYS A 150 -38.40 18.77 -12.03
N ASN A 151 -38.59 17.54 -12.48
CA ASN A 151 -39.85 17.06 -13.12
C ASN A 151 -40.63 16.18 -12.17
#